data_1931747c533fbc3903ea034b67a72eda
#
_entry.id   1931747c533fbc3903ea034b67a72eda
#
_cell.length_a   1.000
_cell.length_b   1.000
_cell.length_c   1.000
_cell.angle_alpha   90.00
_cell.angle_beta   90.00
_cell.angle_gamma   90.00
#
_symmetry.space_group_name_H-M   'P 1'
#
loop_
_entity.id
_entity.type
_entity.pdbx_description
1 polymer ?
#
loop_
_entity_poly.entity_id
_entity_poly.type
_entity_poly.pdbx_seq_one_letter_code
_entity_poly.pdbx_strand_id
1 'polypeptide(L)'
;MSSMPTPPPKLITVVDDDASIRVATDRFLRSRGFAVETFASAADFLRSDRSSDTSCVITDVRMPTMGGIELQAAVRAQGRDLPFIFITAFPEPAVRMQALQDGATCFLSKPFDAPTLIKCLEMALNADKDQLER
;
A
#
# COMPACT_ATOMS: atom_id res chain seq x y z
N MET A 1 34.78 -16.96 -2.63
CA MET A 1 33.96 -16.04 -3.41
C MET A 1 32.95 -15.37 -2.49
N SER A 2 33.02 -14.08 -2.38
CA SER A 2 32.08 -13.36 -1.53
C SER A 2 30.81 -13.11 -2.31
N SER A 3 29.68 -13.55 -1.75
CA SER A 3 28.39 -13.23 -2.30
C SER A 3 27.94 -11.91 -1.72
N MET A 4 27.38 -11.05 -2.56
CA MET A 4 26.74 -9.85 -2.07
C MET A 4 25.54 -10.23 -1.21
N PRO A 5 25.35 -9.60 -0.06
CA PRO A 5 24.14 -9.87 0.69
C PRO A 5 22.93 -9.43 -0.11
N THR A 6 21.90 -10.24 -0.10
CA THR A 6 20.64 -9.84 -0.74
C THR A 6 20.03 -8.70 0.06
N PRO A 7 19.46 -7.67 -0.60
CA PRO A 7 18.79 -6.63 0.15
C PRO A 7 17.60 -7.19 0.91
N PRO A 8 17.21 -6.59 2.05
CA PRO A 8 16.02 -7.05 2.75
C PRO A 8 14.79 -6.92 1.86
N PRO A 9 13.80 -7.81 2.02
CA PRO A 9 12.58 -7.69 1.23
C PRO A 9 11.88 -6.37 1.49
N LYS A 10 11.22 -5.83 0.47
CA LYS A 10 10.43 -4.62 0.62
C LYS A 10 9.28 -4.87 1.60
N LEU A 11 9.03 -3.90 2.46
CA LEU A 11 7.93 -3.98 3.41
C LEU A 11 6.68 -3.36 2.80
N ILE A 12 5.63 -4.16 2.71
CA ILE A 12 4.33 -3.72 2.24
C ILE A 12 3.39 -3.64 3.43
N THR A 13 2.72 -2.52 3.58
CA THR A 13 1.74 -2.35 4.65
C THR A 13 0.35 -2.51 4.09
N VAL A 14 -0.48 -3.30 4.78
CA VAL A 14 -1.88 -3.51 4.42
C VAL A 14 -2.75 -2.95 5.54
N VAL A 15 -3.62 -2.01 5.18
CA VAL A 15 -4.55 -1.39 6.13
C VAL A 15 -5.97 -1.70 5.66
N ASP A 16 -6.69 -2.51 6.42
CA ASP A 16 -8.05 -2.92 6.09
C ASP A 16 -8.74 -3.37 7.37
N ASP A 17 -9.96 -2.90 7.59
CA ASP A 17 -10.70 -3.29 8.79
C ASP A 17 -11.28 -4.71 8.69
N ASP A 18 -11.26 -5.32 7.52
CA ASP A 18 -11.71 -6.70 7.32
C ASP A 18 -10.56 -7.67 7.55
N ALA A 19 -10.67 -8.46 8.63
CA ALA A 19 -9.63 -9.41 9.00
C ALA A 19 -9.37 -10.46 7.92
N SER A 20 -10.41 -10.91 7.21
CA SER A 20 -10.25 -11.91 6.15
C SER A 20 -9.40 -11.36 5.01
N ILE A 21 -9.64 -10.13 4.63
CA ILE A 21 -8.86 -9.47 3.57
C ILE A 21 -7.41 -9.30 4.02
N ARG A 22 -7.19 -8.86 5.27
CA ARG A 22 -5.82 -8.70 5.79
C ARG A 22 -5.05 -10.02 5.75
N VAL A 23 -5.65 -11.09 6.23
CA VAL A 23 -4.99 -12.40 6.28
C VAL A 23 -4.68 -12.91 4.87
N ALA A 24 -5.64 -12.83 3.96
CA ALA A 24 -5.46 -13.33 2.60
C ALA A 24 -4.37 -12.52 1.88
N THR A 25 -4.41 -11.21 2.00
CA THR A 25 -3.43 -10.34 1.35
C THR A 25 -2.02 -10.55 1.91
N ASP A 26 -1.91 -10.67 3.23
CA ASP A 26 -0.64 -10.97 3.91
C ASP A 26 -0.03 -12.26 3.38
N ARG A 27 -0.80 -13.34 3.38
CA ARG A 27 -0.31 -14.65 2.93
C ARG A 27 0.14 -14.60 1.48
N PHE A 28 -0.66 -13.95 0.63
CA PHE A 28 -0.34 -13.86 -0.78
C PHE A 28 0.97 -13.09 -0.99
N LEU A 29 1.11 -11.93 -0.36
CA LEU A 29 2.31 -11.10 -0.54
C LEU A 29 3.56 -11.78 0.00
N ARG A 30 3.46 -12.45 1.15
CA ARG A 30 4.60 -13.19 1.69
C ARG A 30 5.01 -14.32 0.76
N SER A 31 4.05 -14.96 0.10
CA SER A 31 4.36 -16.02 -0.87
C SER A 31 5.13 -15.49 -2.08
N ARG A 32 5.07 -14.18 -2.31
CA ARG A 32 5.76 -13.52 -3.41
C ARG A 32 7.06 -12.86 -2.98
N GLY A 33 7.48 -13.08 -1.74
CA GLY A 33 8.78 -12.59 -1.26
C GLY A 33 8.77 -11.24 -0.57
N PHE A 34 7.60 -10.66 -0.31
CA PHE A 34 7.52 -9.38 0.39
C PHE A 34 7.47 -9.60 1.90
N ALA A 35 7.99 -8.62 2.64
CA ALA A 35 7.69 -8.49 4.06
C ALA A 35 6.37 -7.75 4.19
N VAL A 36 5.55 -8.09 5.18
CA VAL A 36 4.20 -7.53 5.30
C VAL A 36 3.91 -7.16 6.75
N GLU A 37 3.34 -5.97 6.93
CA GLU A 37 2.72 -5.55 8.19
C GLU A 37 1.27 -5.27 7.90
N THR A 38 0.37 -5.67 8.80
CA THR A 38 -1.06 -5.43 8.62
C THR A 38 -1.61 -4.62 9.79
N PHE A 39 -2.58 -3.76 9.49
CA PHE A 39 -3.24 -2.93 10.50
C PHE A 39 -4.74 -2.93 10.25
N ALA A 40 -5.50 -2.97 11.33
CA ALA A 40 -6.96 -2.94 11.23
C ALA A 40 -7.52 -1.52 11.06
N SER A 41 -6.69 -0.49 11.26
CA SER A 41 -7.12 0.89 11.13
C SER A 41 -5.97 1.78 10.67
N ALA A 42 -6.32 2.91 10.08
CA ALA A 42 -5.35 3.92 9.68
C ALA A 42 -4.61 4.49 10.89
N ALA A 43 -5.31 4.68 12.01
CA ALA A 43 -4.70 5.20 13.23
C ALA A 43 -3.60 4.27 13.74
N ASP A 44 -3.84 2.96 13.71
CA ASP A 44 -2.83 1.99 14.15
C ASP A 44 -1.57 2.07 13.29
N PHE A 45 -1.74 2.21 11.98
CA PHE A 45 -0.59 2.38 11.09
C PHE A 45 0.19 3.65 11.43
N LEU A 46 -0.51 4.77 11.61
CA LEU A 46 0.15 6.05 11.88
C LEU A 46 0.91 6.06 13.20
N ARG A 47 0.48 5.24 14.17
CA ARG A 47 1.15 5.12 15.47
C ARG A 47 2.27 4.09 15.47
N SER A 48 2.40 3.31 14.41
CA SER A 48 3.39 2.22 14.35
C SER A 48 4.80 2.76 14.21
N ASP A 49 5.74 2.18 14.94
CA ASP A 49 7.16 2.49 14.81
C ASP A 49 7.71 2.08 13.44
N ARG A 50 7.07 1.14 12.78
CA ARG A 50 7.52 0.64 11.49
C ARG A 50 6.90 1.36 10.31
N SER A 51 6.06 2.35 10.55
CA SER A 51 5.43 3.08 9.45
C SER A 51 6.47 3.76 8.56
N SER A 52 7.61 4.15 9.11
CA SER A 52 8.69 4.78 8.34
C SER A 52 9.44 3.79 7.45
N ASP A 53 9.37 2.49 7.74
CA ASP A 53 10.05 1.46 6.96
C ASP A 53 9.24 0.98 5.76
N THR A 54 7.98 1.37 5.67
CA THR A 54 7.06 0.92 4.63
C THR A 54 7.47 1.46 3.27
N SER A 55 7.46 0.57 2.27
CA SER A 55 7.76 0.94 0.89
C SER A 55 6.50 1.22 0.07
N CYS A 56 5.36 0.68 0.49
CA CYS A 56 4.08 0.86 -0.20
C CYS A 56 2.93 0.54 0.76
N VAL A 57 1.84 1.28 0.64
CA VAL A 57 0.64 1.02 1.44
C VAL A 57 -0.48 0.54 0.54
N ILE A 58 -1.08 -0.60 0.91
CA ILE A 58 -2.32 -1.08 0.30
C ILE A 58 -3.42 -0.83 1.32
N THR A 59 -4.41 -0.04 0.98
CA THR A 59 -5.45 0.33 1.94
C THR A 59 -6.84 0.31 1.31
N ASP A 60 -7.82 -0.08 2.12
CA ASP A 60 -9.22 0.11 1.76
C ASP A 60 -9.52 1.61 1.79
N VAL A 61 -10.44 2.04 0.93
CA VAL A 61 -10.90 3.42 0.90
C VAL A 61 -11.82 3.71 2.10
N ARG A 62 -12.71 2.78 2.41
CA ARG A 62 -13.73 2.98 3.46
C ARG A 62 -13.39 2.19 4.70
N MET A 63 -13.06 2.90 5.76
CA MET A 63 -12.78 2.32 7.07
C MET A 63 -13.38 3.23 8.13
N PRO A 64 -13.77 2.67 9.29
CA PRO A 64 -14.28 3.51 10.38
C PRO A 64 -13.26 4.56 10.81
N THR A 65 -13.74 5.72 11.18
CA THR A 65 -12.99 6.85 11.73
C THR A 65 -12.12 7.56 10.70
N MET A 66 -11.14 6.86 10.12
CA MET A 66 -10.25 7.44 9.10
C MET A 66 -10.17 6.47 7.93
N GLY A 67 -10.63 6.91 6.76
CA GLY A 67 -10.54 6.10 5.54
C GLY A 67 -9.18 6.20 4.88
N GLY A 68 -9.03 5.48 3.76
CA GLY A 68 -7.76 5.43 3.04
C GLY A 68 -7.36 6.75 2.41
N ILE A 69 -8.32 7.55 1.97
CA ILE A 69 -8.03 8.87 1.38
C ILE A 69 -7.46 9.80 2.44
N GLU A 70 -8.07 9.80 3.63
CA GLU A 70 -7.60 10.62 4.75
C GLU A 70 -6.23 10.15 5.23
N LEU A 71 -5.99 8.83 5.19
CA LEU A 71 -4.67 8.28 5.53
C LEU A 71 -3.61 8.76 4.54
N GLN A 72 -3.91 8.75 3.26
CA GLN A 72 -3.01 9.26 2.24
C GLN A 72 -2.65 10.72 2.51
N ALA A 73 -3.67 11.53 2.81
CA ALA A 73 -3.47 12.95 3.11
C ALA A 73 -2.60 13.14 4.35
N ALA A 74 -2.82 12.34 5.39
CA ALA A 74 -2.04 12.43 6.63
C ALA A 74 -0.56 12.09 6.40
N VAL A 75 -0.29 11.07 5.58
CA VAL A 75 1.09 10.68 5.25
C VAL A 75 1.77 11.79 4.45
N ARG A 76 1.08 12.37 3.48
CA ARG A 76 1.63 13.48 2.69
C ARG A 76 1.89 14.70 3.56
N ALA A 77 1.01 14.97 4.53
CA ALA A 77 1.21 16.09 5.46
C ALA A 77 2.46 15.92 6.32
N GLN A 78 2.93 14.67 6.50
CA GLN A 78 4.18 14.39 7.19
C GLN A 78 5.40 14.58 6.29
N GLY A 79 5.20 14.99 5.05
CA GLY A 79 6.29 15.15 4.08
C GLY A 79 6.76 13.86 3.43
N ARG A 80 6.00 12.79 3.56
CA ARG A 80 6.37 11.48 3.01
C ARG A 80 5.71 11.26 1.67
N ASP A 81 6.49 10.81 0.70
CA ASP A 81 6.02 10.50 -0.64
C ASP A 81 5.92 8.98 -0.78
N LEU A 82 4.93 8.42 -0.10
CA LEU A 82 4.74 6.98 0.00
C LEU A 82 3.71 6.50 -1.03
N PRO A 83 4.05 5.50 -1.87
CA PRO A 83 3.09 4.98 -2.84
C PRO A 83 1.88 4.35 -2.15
N PHE A 84 0.69 4.61 -2.69
CA PHE A 84 -0.55 4.04 -2.20
C PHE A 84 -1.24 3.26 -3.29
N ILE A 85 -1.76 2.08 -2.93
CA ILE A 85 -2.66 1.28 -3.76
C ILE A 85 -3.97 1.19 -2.99
N PHE A 86 -5.04 1.70 -3.59
CA PHE A 86 -6.36 1.66 -2.97
C PHE A 86 -7.14 0.47 -3.47
N ILE A 87 -7.90 -0.16 -2.57
CA ILE A 87 -8.79 -1.27 -2.88
C ILE A 87 -10.14 -0.92 -2.27
N THR A 88 -11.22 -1.09 -3.04
CA THR A 88 -12.55 -0.78 -2.52
C THR A 88 -13.60 -1.70 -3.12
N ALA A 89 -14.60 -2.07 -2.29
CA ALA A 89 -15.78 -2.79 -2.76
C ALA A 89 -16.77 -1.84 -3.46
N PHE A 90 -16.62 -0.53 -3.25
CA PHE A 90 -17.56 0.46 -3.77
C PHE A 90 -16.79 1.54 -4.54
N PRO A 91 -16.38 1.23 -5.80
CA PRO A 91 -15.60 2.20 -6.58
C PRO A 91 -16.48 3.38 -7.00
N GLU A 92 -16.11 4.55 -6.55
CA GLU A 92 -16.79 5.79 -6.91
C GLU A 92 -15.84 6.61 -7.79
N PRO A 93 -16.28 7.03 -8.99
CA PRO A 93 -15.37 7.74 -9.92
C PRO A 93 -14.72 8.99 -9.33
N ALA A 94 -15.46 9.76 -8.52
CA ALA A 94 -14.90 10.97 -7.91
C ALA A 94 -13.81 10.63 -6.90
N VAL A 95 -13.99 9.57 -6.11
CA VAL A 95 -12.99 9.11 -5.14
C VAL A 95 -11.75 8.59 -5.85
N ARG A 96 -11.96 7.82 -6.92
CA ARG A 96 -10.86 7.32 -7.74
C ARG A 96 -10.03 8.47 -8.30
N MET A 97 -10.68 9.48 -8.86
CA MET A 97 -9.98 10.63 -9.41
C MET A 97 -9.19 11.36 -8.33
N GLN A 98 -9.80 11.56 -7.15
CA GLN A 98 -9.13 12.23 -6.04
C GLN A 98 -7.87 11.45 -5.61
N ALA A 99 -7.99 10.13 -5.46
CA ALA A 99 -6.88 9.29 -5.05
C ALA A 99 -5.72 9.39 -6.05
N LEU A 100 -6.02 9.29 -7.34
CA LEU A 100 -4.99 9.32 -8.38
C LEU A 100 -4.37 10.72 -8.52
N GLN A 101 -5.16 11.77 -8.39
CA GLN A 101 -4.64 13.14 -8.41
C GLN A 101 -3.69 13.39 -7.24
N ASP A 102 -3.97 12.77 -6.10
CA ASP A 102 -3.13 12.89 -4.91
C ASP A 102 -1.93 11.94 -4.92
N GLY A 103 -1.70 11.24 -6.02
CA GLY A 103 -0.49 10.48 -6.23
C GLY A 103 -0.61 8.98 -6.02
N ALA A 104 -1.82 8.43 -5.89
CA ALA A 104 -1.98 6.98 -5.76
C ALA A 104 -1.48 6.28 -7.02
N THR A 105 -0.82 5.15 -6.83
CA THR A 105 -0.32 4.35 -7.94
C THR A 105 -1.45 3.62 -8.65
N CYS A 106 -2.36 3.02 -7.88
CA CYS A 106 -3.48 2.26 -8.42
C CYS A 106 -4.71 2.41 -7.55
N PHE A 107 -5.86 2.18 -8.17
CA PHE A 107 -7.15 2.16 -7.50
C PHE A 107 -7.91 0.95 -8.03
N LEU A 108 -8.07 -0.08 -7.19
CA LEU A 108 -8.62 -1.37 -7.60
C LEU A 108 -9.99 -1.61 -6.99
N SER A 109 -10.86 -2.24 -7.75
CA SER A 109 -12.17 -2.67 -7.26
C SER A 109 -12.10 -4.10 -6.74
N LYS A 110 -12.79 -4.38 -5.63
CA LYS A 110 -12.95 -5.75 -5.15
C LYS A 110 -14.09 -6.43 -5.93
N PRO A 111 -13.96 -7.68 -6.34
CA PRO A 111 -12.76 -8.52 -6.21
C PRO A 111 -11.71 -8.14 -7.27
N PHE A 112 -10.45 -8.25 -6.91
CA PHE A 112 -9.35 -8.04 -7.85
C PHE A 112 -8.55 -9.33 -7.97
N ASP A 113 -7.84 -9.49 -9.08
CA ASP A 113 -7.02 -10.69 -9.25
C ASP A 113 -5.59 -10.45 -8.78
N ALA A 114 -4.93 -11.55 -8.42
CA ALA A 114 -3.57 -11.49 -7.90
C ALA A 114 -2.57 -10.87 -8.89
N PRO A 115 -2.61 -11.21 -10.20
CA PRO A 115 -1.69 -10.56 -11.14
C PRO A 115 -1.84 -9.05 -11.21
N THR A 116 -3.05 -8.53 -11.10
CA THR A 116 -3.29 -7.09 -11.12
C THR A 116 -2.64 -6.41 -9.90
N LEU A 117 -2.79 -7.01 -8.71
CA LEU A 117 -2.17 -6.46 -7.51
C LEU A 117 -0.65 -6.46 -7.62
N ILE A 118 -0.06 -7.55 -8.11
CA ILE A 118 1.40 -7.63 -8.28
C ILE A 118 1.89 -6.57 -9.25
N LYS A 119 1.17 -6.37 -10.36
CA LYS A 119 1.53 -5.34 -11.33
C LYS A 119 1.52 -3.94 -10.70
N CYS A 120 0.51 -3.66 -9.89
CA CYS A 120 0.44 -2.38 -9.16
C CYS A 120 1.61 -2.21 -8.20
N LEU A 121 1.98 -3.28 -7.49
CA LEU A 121 3.13 -3.23 -6.59
C LEU A 121 4.43 -2.99 -7.35
N GLU A 122 4.61 -3.64 -8.47
CA GLU A 122 5.79 -3.41 -9.31
C GLU A 122 5.87 -1.96 -9.75
N MET A 123 4.74 -1.38 -10.18
CA MET A 123 4.70 0.02 -10.55
C MET A 123 5.03 0.94 -9.38
N ALA A 124 4.47 0.66 -8.20
CA ALA A 124 4.70 1.47 -7.02
C ALA A 124 6.15 1.45 -6.57
N LEU A 125 6.76 0.26 -6.56
CA LEU A 125 8.12 0.09 -6.07
C LEU A 125 9.16 0.56 -7.09
N ASN A 126 8.86 0.50 -8.38
CA ASN A 126 9.77 0.93 -9.42
C ASN A 126 9.74 2.44 -9.68
N ALA A 127 8.68 3.13 -9.26
CA ALA A 127 8.58 4.57 -9.44
C ALA A 127 9.74 5.33 -8.78
N ASP A 128 10.13 4.90 -7.57
CA ASP A 128 11.26 5.49 -6.86
C ASP A 128 12.56 5.28 -7.63
N LYS A 129 12.73 4.09 -8.21
CA LYS A 129 13.92 3.78 -8.97
C LYS A 129 14.02 4.63 -10.24
N ASP A 130 12.89 4.81 -10.92
CA ASP A 130 12.85 5.64 -12.13
C ASP A 130 13.21 7.09 -11.82
N GLN A 131 12.77 7.60 -10.68
CA GLN A 131 13.09 8.96 -10.25
C GLN A 131 14.57 9.13 -9.95
N LEU A 132 15.19 8.10 -9.39
CA LEU A 132 16.62 8.15 -9.05
C LEU A 132 17.52 8.09 -10.29
N GLU A 133 17.03 7.53 -11.38
CA GLU A 133 17.80 7.38 -12.62
C GLU A 133 17.77 8.63 -13.51
N ARG A 134 16.97 9.62 -13.13
CA ARG A 134 16.92 10.89 -13.85
C ARG A 134 17.95 11.88 -13.29
#